data_01164eda0894a039ca8730de1c52fc3b
#
_entry.id   01164eda0894a039ca8730de1c52fc3b
#
_cell.length_a   1.000
_cell.length_b   1.000
_cell.length_c   1.000
_cell.angle_alpha   90.00
_cell.angle_beta   90.00
_cell.angle_gamma   90.00
#
_symmetry.space_group_name_H-M   'P 1'
#
loop_
_entity.id
_entity.type
_entity.pdbx_description
1 polymer ?
#
loop_
_entity_poly.entity_id
_entity_poly.type
_entity_poly.pdbx_seq_one_letter_code
_entity_poly.pdbx_strand_id
1 'polypeptide(L)'
;MGIAPVIGVDYRVGRFNFAAKYEFKTQIHMKNESTVNEASEIPAVNKFRDGEKIDEDSPAQLAVGAMWNVSDAVRLNLGYHHFFDKNVTWYNNSQELLDGGTNEYLAGVEWDITDKLTISTGGQLTRYQLTDEYMNDMSFVVNSYSFGFGFNYKISHVATLKAAYFQTNYENYKRVTSKEPLISDTFTRTNRVLGLGCELNF
;
A
#
# COMPACT_ATOMS: atom_id res chain seq x y z
N MET A 1 -18.34 10.55 -5.10
CA MET A 1 -17.17 11.45 -5.24
C MET A 1 -16.69 11.77 -3.84
N GLY A 2 -15.39 11.69 -3.56
CA GLY A 2 -14.81 12.01 -2.25
C GLY A 2 -13.75 13.10 -2.37
N ILE A 3 -13.45 13.79 -1.27
CA ILE A 3 -12.38 14.80 -1.17
C ILE A 3 -11.39 14.29 -0.12
N ALA A 4 -10.12 14.20 -0.49
CA ALA A 4 -9.01 13.83 0.38
C ALA A 4 -8.11 15.05 0.64
N PRO A 5 -8.34 15.86 1.69
CA PRO A 5 -7.41 16.91 2.06
C PRO A 5 -6.07 16.31 2.48
N VAL A 6 -4.98 17.00 2.13
CA VAL A 6 -3.62 16.56 2.50
C VAL A 6 -2.88 17.77 3.05
N ILE A 7 -2.20 17.57 4.17
CA ILE A 7 -1.23 18.53 4.72
C ILE A 7 0.11 17.85 4.85
N GLY A 8 1.18 18.60 4.62
CA GLY A 8 2.52 18.06 4.72
C GLY A 8 3.54 19.13 5.04
N VAL A 9 4.64 18.69 5.59
CA VAL A 9 5.82 19.51 5.88
C VAL A 9 7.07 18.77 5.42
N ASP A 10 7.99 19.52 4.86
CA ASP A 10 9.33 19.07 4.49
C ASP A 10 10.34 20.03 5.13
N TYR A 11 11.33 19.46 5.82
CA TYR A 11 12.34 20.24 6.53
C TYR A 11 13.73 19.70 6.26
N ARG A 12 14.56 20.53 5.66
CA ARG A 12 15.94 20.20 5.33
C ARG A 12 16.93 20.93 6.25
N VAL A 13 17.84 20.15 6.83
CA VAL A 13 18.91 20.68 7.68
C VAL A 13 20.21 19.91 7.43
N GLY A 14 21.24 20.63 6.97
CA GLY A 14 22.50 20.02 6.61
C GLY A 14 22.34 18.88 5.57
N ARG A 15 22.74 17.67 5.94
CA ARG A 15 22.65 16.47 5.12
C ARG A 15 21.38 15.65 5.35
N PHE A 16 20.45 16.15 6.17
CA PHE A 16 19.21 15.48 6.49
C PHE A 16 18.01 16.19 5.85
N ASN A 17 17.03 15.41 5.44
CA ASN A 17 15.70 15.86 5.09
C ASN A 17 14.67 15.07 5.87
N PHE A 18 13.73 15.75 6.52
CA PHE A 18 12.62 15.15 7.26
C PHE A 18 11.31 15.57 6.61
N ALA A 19 10.42 14.62 6.44
CA ALA A 19 9.10 14.90 5.88
C ALA A 19 8.02 14.25 6.73
N ALA A 20 6.87 14.93 6.82
CA ALA A 20 5.66 14.36 7.38
C ALA A 20 4.47 14.76 6.51
N LYS A 21 3.56 13.82 6.27
CA LYS A 21 2.31 14.03 5.54
C LYS A 21 1.18 13.41 6.35
N TYR A 22 0.06 14.13 6.43
CA TYR A 22 -1.20 13.59 6.88
C TYR A 22 -2.25 13.76 5.80
N GLU A 23 -2.84 12.66 5.39
CA GLU A 23 -3.96 12.59 4.46
C GLU A 23 -5.22 12.25 5.24
N PHE A 24 -6.23 13.11 5.12
CA PHE A 24 -7.48 12.92 5.84
C PHE A 24 -8.30 11.80 5.22
N LYS A 25 -9.15 11.19 6.04
CA LYS A 25 -10.11 10.19 5.61
C LYS A 25 -10.97 10.75 4.47
N THR A 26 -11.13 9.95 3.43
CA THR A 26 -12.04 10.26 2.33
C THR A 26 -13.30 9.41 2.46
N GLN A 27 -14.45 10.06 2.60
CA GLN A 27 -15.73 9.37 2.58
C GLN A 27 -16.10 9.00 1.15
N ILE A 28 -16.43 7.73 0.92
CA ILE A 28 -16.79 7.20 -0.38
C ILE A 28 -18.10 6.42 -0.27
N HIS A 29 -19.17 7.02 -0.80
CA HIS A 29 -20.47 6.39 -0.90
C HIS A 29 -20.72 5.95 -2.34
N MET A 30 -21.03 4.68 -2.54
CA MET A 30 -21.30 4.09 -3.84
C MET A 30 -22.68 3.45 -3.85
N LYS A 31 -23.24 3.29 -5.04
CA LYS A 31 -24.43 2.50 -5.29
C LYS A 31 -24.15 1.59 -6.48
N ASN A 32 -24.41 0.32 -6.32
CA ASN A 32 -24.25 -0.63 -7.41
C ASN A 32 -25.36 -0.45 -8.46
N GLU A 33 -24.95 -0.52 -9.73
CA GLU A 33 -25.82 -0.66 -10.88
C GLU A 33 -25.42 -1.95 -11.60
N SER A 34 -26.29 -2.94 -11.60
CA SER A 34 -26.02 -4.25 -12.19
C SER A 34 -27.10 -4.59 -13.24
N THR A 35 -26.67 -4.97 -14.41
CA THR A 35 -27.59 -5.42 -15.50
C THR A 35 -27.95 -6.89 -15.38
N VAL A 36 -27.14 -7.67 -14.68
CA VAL A 36 -27.39 -9.10 -14.41
C VAL A 36 -27.40 -9.27 -12.90
N ASN A 37 -28.57 -9.47 -12.34
CA ASN A 37 -28.77 -9.62 -10.90
C ASN A 37 -29.20 -11.07 -10.60
N GLU A 38 -28.35 -12.01 -10.90
CA GLU A 38 -28.47 -13.40 -10.44
C GLU A 38 -27.93 -13.55 -9.01
N ALA A 39 -28.05 -12.47 -8.20
CA ALA A 39 -27.57 -12.44 -6.85
C ALA A 39 -28.14 -13.64 -6.11
N SER A 40 -27.33 -14.64 -5.97
CA SER A 40 -27.58 -15.84 -5.24
C SER A 40 -27.95 -15.50 -3.80
N GLU A 41 -28.57 -16.44 -3.13
CA GLU A 41 -28.83 -16.35 -1.68
C GLU A 41 -27.54 -16.39 -0.83
N ILE A 42 -26.35 -16.28 -1.48
CA ILE A 42 -25.05 -16.29 -0.81
C ILE A 42 -24.79 -14.92 -0.18
N PRO A 43 -24.75 -14.81 1.17
CA PRO A 43 -24.56 -13.53 1.85
C PRO A 43 -23.27 -12.79 1.45
N ALA A 44 -22.21 -13.51 1.13
CA ALA A 44 -20.92 -12.93 0.76
C ALA A 44 -20.98 -12.04 -0.50
N VAL A 45 -21.94 -12.25 -1.39
CA VAL A 45 -22.11 -11.46 -2.62
C VAL A 45 -23.14 -10.34 -2.50
N ASN A 46 -23.79 -10.19 -1.34
CA ASN A 46 -24.79 -9.13 -1.11
C ASN A 46 -24.25 -7.73 -1.42
N LYS A 47 -22.97 -7.52 -1.14
CA LYS A 47 -22.25 -6.27 -1.47
C LYS A 47 -22.38 -5.87 -2.96
N PHE A 48 -22.60 -6.81 -3.85
CA PHE A 48 -22.60 -6.58 -5.31
C PHE A 48 -24.01 -6.59 -5.92
N ARG A 49 -25.07 -6.64 -5.09
CA ARG A 49 -26.46 -6.60 -5.56
C ARG A 49 -26.79 -5.28 -6.22
N ASP A 50 -27.70 -5.34 -7.20
CA ASP A 50 -28.23 -4.13 -7.84
C ASP A 50 -28.91 -3.22 -6.81
N GLY A 51 -28.61 -1.93 -6.90
CA GLY A 51 -29.14 -0.91 -6.01
C GLY A 51 -28.55 -0.87 -4.59
N GLU A 52 -27.66 -1.82 -4.22
CA GLU A 52 -27.01 -1.86 -2.92
C GLU A 52 -26.14 -0.62 -2.71
N LYS A 53 -26.27 -0.01 -1.54
CA LYS A 53 -25.46 1.14 -1.13
C LYS A 53 -24.26 0.64 -0.36
N ILE A 54 -23.08 1.10 -0.74
CA ILE A 54 -21.80 0.66 -0.21
C ILE A 54 -21.02 1.87 0.27
N ASP A 55 -20.61 1.81 1.53
CA ASP A 55 -19.60 2.71 2.08
C ASP A 55 -18.23 2.02 2.02
N GLU A 56 -17.26 2.68 1.38
CA GLU A 56 -15.89 2.19 1.21
C GLU A 56 -14.92 3.37 1.38
N ASP A 57 -14.92 3.93 2.58
CA ASP A 57 -14.04 5.06 2.90
C ASP A 57 -12.57 4.70 2.70
N SER A 58 -11.79 5.66 2.21
CA SER A 58 -10.33 5.58 2.26
C SER A 58 -9.83 6.03 3.64
N PRO A 59 -9.03 5.25 4.35
CA PRO A 59 -8.55 5.60 5.68
C PRO A 59 -7.65 6.84 5.65
N ALA A 60 -7.65 7.59 6.75
CA ALA A 60 -6.61 8.60 6.96
C ALA A 60 -5.25 7.92 7.03
N GLN A 61 -4.21 8.62 6.57
CA GLN A 61 -2.83 8.15 6.57
C GLN A 61 -1.90 9.17 7.21
N LEU A 62 -1.07 8.73 8.14
CA LEU A 62 0.12 9.45 8.57
C LEU A 62 1.35 8.82 7.90
N ALA A 63 2.13 9.62 7.19
CA ALA A 63 3.42 9.21 6.64
C ALA A 63 4.52 10.11 7.20
N VAL A 64 5.58 9.52 7.72
CA VAL A 64 6.78 10.24 8.16
C VAL A 64 8.02 9.60 7.52
N GLY A 65 9.02 10.42 7.22
CA GLY A 65 10.24 9.95 6.59
C GLY A 65 11.44 10.80 6.93
N ALA A 66 12.60 10.17 6.80
CA ALA A 66 13.89 10.82 6.92
C ALA A 66 14.82 10.35 5.80
N MET A 67 15.52 11.27 5.18
CA MET A 67 16.60 11.03 4.24
C MET A 67 17.90 11.57 4.81
N TRP A 68 18.95 10.78 4.67
CA TRP A 68 20.31 11.17 5.02
C TRP A 68 21.24 11.06 3.80
N ASN A 69 21.80 12.19 3.38
CA ASN A 69 22.88 12.21 2.39
C ASN A 69 24.19 11.82 3.10
N VAL A 70 24.50 10.52 3.12
CA VAL A 70 25.71 9.96 3.76
C VAL A 70 26.96 10.56 3.11
N SER A 71 26.91 10.67 1.77
CA SER A 71 27.90 11.36 0.94
C SER A 71 27.17 12.11 -0.18
N ASP A 72 27.93 12.73 -1.07
CA ASP A 72 27.34 13.39 -2.23
C ASP A 72 26.78 12.37 -3.25
N ALA A 73 27.24 11.12 -3.16
CA ALA A 73 26.81 10.03 -4.03
C ALA A 73 25.83 9.05 -3.39
N VAL A 74 25.68 9.02 -2.05
CA VAL A 74 24.89 8.00 -1.34
C VAL A 74 23.81 8.63 -0.47
N ARG A 75 22.56 8.20 -0.66
CA ARG A 75 21.39 8.63 0.10
C ARG A 75 20.73 7.43 0.76
N LEU A 76 20.44 7.53 2.05
CA LEU A 76 19.64 6.57 2.81
C LEU A 76 18.28 7.16 3.10
N ASN A 77 17.24 6.35 2.99
CA ASN A 77 15.87 6.74 3.25
C ASN A 77 15.24 5.78 4.25
N LEU A 78 14.53 6.33 5.23
CA LEU A 78 13.67 5.60 6.15
C LEU A 78 12.29 6.20 6.12
N GLY A 79 11.27 5.36 6.20
CA GLY A 79 9.88 5.79 6.19
C GLY A 79 9.02 4.94 7.11
N TYR A 80 7.95 5.56 7.58
CA TYR A 80 6.89 4.90 8.32
C TYR A 80 5.55 5.45 7.87
N HIS A 81 4.61 4.55 7.59
CA HIS A 81 3.22 4.88 7.31
C HIS A 81 2.31 4.20 8.32
N HIS A 82 1.29 4.92 8.75
CA HIS A 82 0.19 4.38 9.54
C HIS A 82 -1.14 4.73 8.89
N PHE A 83 -1.96 3.70 8.66
CA PHE A 83 -3.31 3.84 8.15
C PHE A 83 -4.30 3.64 9.29
N PHE A 84 -5.26 4.56 9.42
CA PHE A 84 -6.26 4.53 10.48
C PHE A 84 -7.48 3.71 10.04
N ASP A 85 -7.26 2.42 9.72
CA ASP A 85 -8.28 1.54 9.12
C ASP A 85 -9.52 1.34 9.99
N LYS A 86 -9.41 1.44 11.31
CA LYS A 86 -10.59 1.36 12.21
C LYS A 86 -11.46 2.61 12.24
N ASN A 87 -10.97 3.73 11.68
CA ASN A 87 -11.65 5.02 11.75
C ASN A 87 -12.45 5.35 10.48
N VAL A 88 -12.65 4.37 9.63
CA VAL A 88 -13.42 4.46 8.38
C VAL A 88 -14.82 3.87 8.56
N THR A 89 -15.62 3.97 7.51
CA THR A 89 -16.87 3.21 7.37
C THR A 89 -16.74 2.35 6.13
N TRP A 90 -16.72 1.04 6.31
CA TRP A 90 -16.75 0.05 5.25
C TRP A 90 -18.07 -0.71 5.25
N TYR A 91 -18.35 -1.38 4.14
CA TYR A 91 -19.58 -2.17 4.00
C TYR A 91 -19.77 -3.14 5.18
N ASN A 92 -20.97 -3.10 5.77
CA ASN A 92 -21.34 -3.86 6.98
C ASN A 92 -20.42 -3.60 8.18
N ASN A 93 -19.83 -2.42 8.30
CA ASN A 93 -18.89 -2.05 9.36
C ASN A 93 -17.73 -3.04 9.53
N SER A 94 -17.26 -3.63 8.42
CA SER A 94 -16.20 -4.64 8.46
C SER A 94 -14.88 -4.16 9.07
N GLN A 95 -14.63 -2.84 9.11
CA GLN A 95 -13.47 -2.26 9.80
C GLN A 95 -13.48 -2.51 11.32
N GLU A 96 -14.65 -2.73 11.92
CA GLU A 96 -14.75 -3.04 13.36
C GLU A 96 -14.16 -4.41 13.69
N LEU A 97 -14.11 -5.31 12.71
CA LEU A 97 -13.53 -6.64 12.83
C LEU A 97 -11.99 -6.64 12.84
N LEU A 98 -11.33 -5.49 12.56
CA LEU A 98 -9.88 -5.36 12.69
C LEU A 98 -9.47 -5.11 14.15
N ASP A 99 -8.29 -5.59 14.55
CA ASP A 99 -7.69 -5.26 15.85
C ASP A 99 -7.07 -3.86 15.87
N GLY A 100 -6.66 -3.34 14.71
CA GLY A 100 -6.06 -2.01 14.59
C GLY A 100 -5.80 -1.60 13.15
N GLY A 101 -5.04 -0.51 12.99
CA GLY A 101 -4.66 0.02 11.69
C GLY A 101 -3.41 -0.65 11.10
N THR A 102 -3.19 -0.41 9.82
CA THR A 102 -2.04 -0.93 9.08
C THR A 102 -0.79 -0.09 9.34
N ASN A 103 0.34 -0.76 9.50
CA ASN A 103 1.65 -0.13 9.67
C ASN A 103 2.60 -0.58 8.55
N GLU A 104 3.33 0.37 7.98
CA GLU A 104 4.35 0.11 6.98
C GLU A 104 5.68 0.73 7.40
N TYR A 105 6.73 -0.06 7.31
CA TYR A 105 8.11 0.34 7.60
C TYR A 105 8.92 0.23 6.33
N LEU A 106 9.58 1.31 5.94
CA LEU A 106 10.30 1.41 4.68
C LEU A 106 11.77 1.78 4.92
N ALA A 107 12.65 1.17 4.16
CA ALA A 107 14.05 1.56 4.12
C ALA A 107 14.59 1.43 2.70
N GLY A 108 15.48 2.33 2.30
CA GLY A 108 16.08 2.31 0.98
C GLY A 108 17.41 3.02 0.93
N VAL A 109 18.19 2.65 -0.08
CA VAL A 109 19.43 3.30 -0.43
C VAL A 109 19.43 3.64 -1.91
N GLU A 110 19.99 4.79 -2.21
CA GLU A 110 20.22 5.26 -3.56
C GLU A 110 21.71 5.65 -3.68
N TRP A 111 22.34 5.24 -4.77
CA TRP A 111 23.75 5.45 -5.01
C TRP A 111 23.99 5.92 -6.44
N ASP A 112 24.59 7.10 -6.57
CA ASP A 112 25.10 7.63 -7.83
C ASP A 112 26.46 6.96 -8.14
N ILE A 113 26.42 5.90 -8.95
CA ILE A 113 27.62 5.15 -9.37
C ILE A 113 28.51 6.02 -10.26
N THR A 114 27.87 6.82 -11.13
CA THR A 114 28.50 7.80 -12.00
C THR A 114 27.57 9.02 -12.15
N ASP A 115 28.03 10.07 -12.79
CA ASP A 115 27.21 11.25 -13.12
C ASP A 115 25.98 10.92 -13.98
N LYS A 116 25.97 9.74 -14.61
CA LYS A 116 24.89 9.28 -15.49
C LYS A 116 24.08 8.14 -14.94
N LEU A 117 24.63 7.34 -14.01
CA LEU A 117 23.98 6.13 -13.50
C LEU A 117 23.74 6.22 -12.01
N THR A 118 22.48 6.19 -11.62
CA THR A 118 22.02 6.01 -10.24
C THR A 118 21.38 4.64 -10.11
N ILE A 119 21.73 3.88 -9.10
CA ILE A 119 21.03 2.64 -8.71
C ILE A 119 20.33 2.85 -7.38
N SER A 120 19.26 2.10 -7.17
CA SER A 120 18.51 2.12 -5.91
C SER A 120 18.06 0.73 -5.51
N THR A 121 17.97 0.50 -4.22
CA THR A 121 17.33 -0.70 -3.65
C THR A 121 16.64 -0.34 -2.36
N GLY A 122 15.61 -1.09 -2.02
CA GLY A 122 14.88 -0.86 -0.79
C GLY A 122 13.94 -2.00 -0.45
N GLY A 123 13.35 -1.90 0.73
CA GLY A 123 12.37 -2.84 1.21
C GLY A 123 11.28 -2.17 2.03
N GLN A 124 10.18 -2.89 2.17
CA GLN A 124 9.01 -2.49 2.95
C GLN A 124 8.50 -3.69 3.73
N LEU A 125 8.11 -3.45 4.96
CA LEU A 125 7.35 -4.40 5.78
C LEU A 125 5.97 -3.81 5.99
N THR A 126 4.92 -4.56 5.64
CA THR A 126 3.53 -4.19 5.88
C THR A 126 2.94 -5.10 6.94
N ARG A 127 2.36 -4.52 7.99
CA ARG A 127 1.76 -5.22 9.10
C ARG A 127 0.32 -4.77 9.29
N TYR A 128 -0.60 -5.71 9.03
CA TYR A 128 -2.02 -5.56 9.28
C TYR A 128 -2.35 -6.11 10.66
N GLN A 129 -3.35 -5.54 11.31
CA GLN A 129 -3.88 -6.06 12.57
C GLN A 129 -5.19 -6.79 12.28
N LEU A 130 -5.08 -8.01 11.77
CA LEU A 130 -6.17 -8.82 11.24
C LEU A 130 -6.76 -9.74 12.30
N THR A 131 -8.05 -10.06 12.13
CA THR A 131 -8.74 -11.13 12.84
C THR A 131 -9.28 -12.18 11.87
N ASP A 132 -9.62 -13.36 12.38
CA ASP A 132 -10.23 -14.42 11.56
C ASP A 132 -11.61 -14.01 11.03
N GLU A 133 -12.33 -13.17 11.77
CA GLU A 133 -13.65 -12.66 11.38
C GLU A 133 -13.58 -11.68 10.21
N TYR A 134 -12.48 -10.89 10.10
CA TYR A 134 -12.29 -9.97 8.99
C TYR A 134 -11.96 -10.69 7.68
N MET A 135 -11.21 -11.80 7.77
CA MET A 135 -10.74 -12.53 6.59
C MET A 135 -11.88 -13.26 5.88
N ASN A 136 -11.98 -13.06 4.57
CA ASN A 136 -12.97 -13.74 3.73
C ASN A 136 -12.39 -14.07 2.35
N ASP A 137 -13.06 -14.96 1.62
CA ASP A 137 -12.58 -15.50 0.34
C ASP A 137 -12.68 -14.49 -0.81
N MET A 138 -13.53 -13.47 -0.67
CA MET A 138 -13.76 -12.45 -1.70
C MET A 138 -12.75 -11.29 -1.62
N SER A 139 -12.22 -11.03 -0.42
CA SER A 139 -11.25 -9.98 -0.18
C SER A 139 -10.39 -10.35 1.01
N PHE A 140 -9.10 -10.43 0.80
CA PHE A 140 -8.16 -10.66 1.89
C PHE A 140 -6.91 -9.80 1.73
N VAL A 141 -6.38 -9.40 2.87
CA VAL A 141 -5.08 -8.75 3.02
C VAL A 141 -4.26 -9.55 4.00
N VAL A 142 -2.97 -9.61 3.83
CA VAL A 142 -2.07 -10.36 4.72
C VAL A 142 -0.77 -9.60 4.87
N ASN A 143 -0.10 -9.80 6.00
CA ASN A 143 1.22 -9.25 6.24
C ASN A 143 2.16 -9.56 5.09
N SER A 144 3.05 -8.63 4.79
CA SER A 144 3.96 -8.80 3.67
C SER A 144 5.32 -8.17 3.93
N TYR A 145 6.29 -8.61 3.15
CA TYR A 145 7.54 -7.92 2.96
C TYR A 145 7.81 -7.75 1.47
N SER A 146 8.35 -6.62 1.11
CA SER A 146 8.66 -6.26 -0.27
C SER A 146 10.13 -5.88 -0.39
N PHE A 147 10.68 -6.12 -1.57
CA PHE A 147 11.99 -5.58 -1.94
C PHE A 147 11.95 -5.10 -3.38
N GLY A 148 12.79 -4.13 -3.69
CA GLY A 148 12.86 -3.57 -5.02
C GLY A 148 14.26 -3.11 -5.38
N PHE A 149 14.50 -3.06 -6.69
CA PHE A 149 15.72 -2.55 -7.30
C PHE A 149 15.34 -1.62 -8.43
N GLY A 150 16.09 -0.56 -8.60
CA GLY A 150 15.87 0.37 -9.69
C GLY A 150 17.16 0.98 -10.18
N PHE A 151 17.11 1.52 -11.39
CA PHE A 151 18.17 2.37 -11.90
C PHE A 151 17.60 3.53 -12.73
N ASN A 152 18.33 4.63 -12.73
CA ASN A 152 18.12 5.77 -13.60
C ASN A 152 19.38 5.97 -14.42
N TYR A 153 19.24 6.06 -15.74
CA TYR A 153 20.36 6.29 -16.65
C TYR A 153 20.11 7.53 -17.51
N LYS A 154 20.93 8.55 -17.32
CA LYS A 154 20.90 9.78 -18.14
C LYS A 154 21.50 9.49 -19.51
N ILE A 155 20.64 9.32 -20.52
CA ILE A 155 21.04 9.10 -21.91
C ILE A 155 21.65 10.39 -22.49
N SER A 156 21.01 11.53 -22.16
CA SER A 156 21.43 12.86 -22.58
C SER A 156 21.06 13.89 -21.51
N HIS A 157 21.32 15.17 -21.77
CA HIS A 157 20.92 16.28 -20.88
C HIS A 157 19.39 16.41 -20.74
N VAL A 158 18.63 15.92 -21.74
CA VAL A 158 17.17 16.02 -21.78
C VAL A 158 16.46 14.70 -21.55
N ALA A 159 17.15 13.55 -21.57
CA ALA A 159 16.51 12.24 -21.51
C ALA A 159 17.14 11.34 -20.45
N THR A 160 16.29 10.79 -19.58
CA THR A 160 16.67 9.79 -18.56
C THR A 160 15.81 8.55 -18.71
N LEU A 161 16.45 7.39 -18.87
CA LEU A 161 15.79 6.08 -18.81
C LEU A 161 15.69 5.62 -17.37
N LYS A 162 14.55 5.08 -16.99
CA LYS A 162 14.28 4.52 -15.67
C LYS A 162 13.80 3.09 -15.80
N ALA A 163 14.30 2.19 -14.97
CA ALA A 163 13.73 0.85 -14.84
C ALA A 163 13.72 0.44 -13.38
N ALA A 164 12.70 -0.31 -12.99
CA ALA A 164 12.56 -0.81 -11.64
C ALA A 164 11.90 -2.19 -11.63
N TYR A 165 12.32 -3.01 -10.70
CA TYR A 165 11.67 -4.25 -10.32
C TYR A 165 11.25 -4.18 -8.86
N PHE A 166 10.05 -4.67 -8.57
CA PHE A 166 9.51 -4.71 -7.22
C PHE A 166 8.79 -6.04 -7.01
N GLN A 167 9.05 -6.68 -5.89
CA GLN A 167 8.39 -7.93 -5.50
C GLN A 167 7.85 -7.81 -4.09
N THR A 168 6.59 -8.19 -3.91
CA THR A 168 5.94 -8.35 -2.60
C THR A 168 5.67 -9.82 -2.36
N ASN A 169 6.17 -10.33 -1.24
CA ASN A 169 5.90 -11.65 -0.73
C ASN A 169 4.96 -11.51 0.46
N TYR A 170 3.81 -12.14 0.36
CA TYR A 170 2.79 -12.11 1.40
C TYR A 170 2.99 -13.31 2.33
N GLU A 171 2.81 -13.11 3.63
CA GLU A 171 2.81 -14.18 4.61
C GLU A 171 1.57 -15.06 4.41
N ASN A 172 1.70 -16.35 4.71
CA ASN A 172 0.56 -17.25 4.69
C ASN A 172 -0.32 -16.95 5.91
N TYR A 173 -1.59 -16.69 5.68
CA TYR A 173 -2.58 -16.56 6.74
C TYR A 173 -3.43 -17.84 6.81
N LYS A 174 -3.55 -18.43 7.98
CA LYS A 174 -4.39 -19.62 8.23
C LYS A 174 -5.57 -19.22 9.09
N ARG A 175 -6.77 -19.42 8.57
CA ARG A 175 -8.02 -19.24 9.28
C ARG A 175 -8.63 -20.61 9.59
N VAL A 176 -9.05 -20.82 10.82
CA VAL A 176 -9.82 -22.01 11.21
C VAL A 176 -11.30 -21.71 11.07
N THR A 177 -11.94 -22.32 10.08
CA THR A 177 -13.37 -22.08 9.76
C THR A 177 -14.29 -23.00 10.55
N SER A 178 -13.84 -24.22 10.86
CA SER A 178 -14.56 -25.17 11.72
C SER A 178 -13.57 -26.01 12.53
N LYS A 179 -13.96 -26.39 13.73
CA LYS A 179 -13.16 -27.28 14.61
C LYS A 179 -13.56 -28.74 14.48
N GLU A 180 -14.83 -29.02 14.12
CA GLU A 180 -15.38 -30.36 13.97
C GLU A 180 -16.31 -30.44 12.75
N PRO A 181 -15.88 -31.05 11.61
CA PRO A 181 -14.50 -31.44 11.29
C PRO A 181 -13.57 -30.24 11.21
N LEU A 182 -12.27 -30.45 11.43
CA LEU A 182 -11.28 -29.39 11.31
C LEU A 182 -11.19 -28.91 9.85
N ILE A 183 -11.67 -27.69 9.60
CA ILE A 183 -11.57 -27.02 8.29
C ILE A 183 -10.73 -25.76 8.48
N SER A 184 -9.70 -25.61 7.66
CA SER A 184 -8.85 -24.42 7.67
C SER A 184 -8.57 -23.95 6.25
N ASP A 185 -8.64 -22.63 6.08
CA ASP A 185 -8.26 -21.94 4.84
C ASP A 185 -6.85 -21.38 4.96
N THR A 186 -6.10 -21.41 3.87
CA THR A 186 -4.78 -20.79 3.79
C THR A 186 -4.76 -19.78 2.66
N PHE A 187 -4.54 -18.52 3.02
CA PHE A 187 -4.44 -17.41 2.07
C PHE A 187 -2.98 -17.16 1.72
N THR A 188 -2.66 -17.17 0.44
CA THR A 188 -1.31 -16.93 -0.08
C THR A 188 -1.34 -15.97 -1.27
N ARG A 189 -0.30 -15.13 -1.40
CA ARG A 189 -0.18 -14.19 -2.52
C ARG A 189 1.28 -13.84 -2.79
N THR A 190 1.61 -13.54 -4.04
CA THR A 190 2.89 -12.94 -4.46
C THR A 190 2.62 -11.96 -5.60
N ASN A 191 3.17 -10.76 -5.53
CA ASN A 191 3.12 -9.78 -6.60
C ASN A 191 4.53 -9.50 -7.12
N ARG A 192 4.66 -9.34 -8.44
CA ARG A 192 5.89 -8.92 -9.11
C ARG A 192 5.55 -7.84 -10.12
N VAL A 193 6.31 -6.76 -10.09
CA VAL A 193 6.10 -5.61 -10.95
C VAL A 193 7.41 -5.25 -11.62
N LEU A 194 7.40 -5.09 -12.94
CA LEU A 194 8.47 -4.50 -13.72
C LEU A 194 7.98 -3.17 -14.28
N GLY A 195 8.70 -2.10 -14.00
CA GLY A 195 8.41 -0.76 -14.49
C GLY A 195 9.51 -0.26 -15.40
N LEU A 196 9.12 0.38 -16.51
CA LEU A 196 10.00 1.10 -17.40
C LEU A 196 9.46 2.51 -17.59
N GLY A 197 10.33 3.51 -17.63
CA GLY A 197 9.97 4.90 -17.80
C GLY A 197 11.03 5.68 -18.55
N CYS A 198 10.59 6.74 -19.21
CA CYS A 198 11.47 7.73 -19.82
C CYS A 198 11.03 9.11 -19.33
N GLU A 199 11.96 9.87 -18.79
CA GLU A 199 11.76 11.27 -18.39
C GLU A 199 12.43 12.18 -19.38
N LEU A 200 11.71 13.18 -19.88
CA LEU A 200 12.20 14.19 -20.80
C LEU A 200 12.12 15.55 -20.12
N ASN A 201 13.25 16.26 -20.07
CA ASN A 201 13.38 17.61 -19.53
C ASN A 201 13.68 18.58 -20.70
N PHE A 202 12.81 19.54 -20.93
CA PHE A 202 12.90 20.52 -22.01
C PHE A 202 13.30 21.88 -21.48
#